data_f5b6c7838e66988d4e3d5dfa94e4225e
#
_entry.id   f5b6c7838e66988d4e3d5dfa94e4225e
#
_cell.length_a   1.000
_cell.length_b   1.000
_cell.length_c   1.000
_cell.angle_alpha   90.00
_cell.angle_beta   90.00
_cell.angle_gamma   90.00
#
_symmetry.space_group_name_H-M   'P 1'
#
loop_
_entity.id
_entity.type
_entity.pdbx_description
1 polymer ?
#
loop_
_entity_poly.entity_id
_entity_poly.type
_entity_poly.pdbx_seq_one_letter_code
_entity_poly.pdbx_strand_id
1 'polypeptide(L)'
;MFKTSRRLMLRTSAAMGAGIAAGTVFTPRSIKAACQKENTCNWEKEYNFGHTILFMDEYYQGTMEILGRLSGEIEHVGELSSRAANVIKNGGTVWTSMYIGHMPIHEQKETRSGSPGVMKDNTEQDFENLKKGDMVFTNYCSKAVLAARERGVYVVSVTVNYIDNEFRPAGFTNPNEDGLMLKDVSNEILHSHVPYYQGLVHAPEIPEFTLCPSTTTGLGTLHWMLNAEIANKLADNKAKEVDKSTEYIRKLTERVEMIKKYRSRIREVAVTMTRRIMDGGRWFVQSIEHPGFASELSGVASGPMIVNWGDWDATKEKNVMLINAISPAYPDEVKLAMEKQLEGAYVIGIGPCSLDGVVPPGRLIDIADAGFDNFSPESGGVIQIKKRKDTICPTSGIVGNIIQQMMCAQWTDEMVRRGAVPFYWMGFFQNGGRPYDDGIRPFFEKQGF
;
A
#
# COMPACT_ATOMS: atom_id res chain seq x y z
N MET A 1 12.75 -20.25 23.27
CA MET A 1 12.26 -21.64 23.31
C MET A 1 10.78 -21.62 22.89
N PHE A 2 10.52 -21.36 21.62
CA PHE A 2 9.14 -21.34 21.09
C PHE A 2 9.02 -22.36 19.95
N LYS A 3 8.61 -23.58 20.32
CA LYS A 3 8.10 -24.57 19.36
C LYS A 3 6.57 -24.43 19.23
N THR A 4 6.09 -23.26 18.99
CA THR A 4 4.71 -23.10 18.50
C THR A 4 4.77 -23.09 16.98
N SER A 5 4.74 -24.26 16.38
CA SER A 5 4.62 -24.37 14.94
C SER A 5 3.27 -23.78 14.51
N ARG A 6 3.20 -23.17 13.34
CA ARG A 6 1.95 -22.71 12.70
C ARG A 6 0.83 -23.77 12.75
N ARG A 7 1.21 -25.05 12.74
CA ARG A 7 0.28 -26.18 12.97
C ARG A 7 -0.37 -26.18 14.34
N LEU A 8 0.32 -25.67 15.36
CA LEU A 8 -0.24 -25.58 16.71
C LEU A 8 -1.17 -24.34 16.83
N MET A 9 -0.83 -23.23 16.18
CA MET A 9 -1.69 -22.04 16.13
C MET A 9 -3.00 -22.33 15.40
N LEU A 10 -2.96 -23.01 14.25
CA LEU A 10 -4.17 -23.46 13.53
C LEU A 10 -5.04 -24.41 14.36
N ARG A 11 -4.43 -25.23 15.25
CA ARG A 11 -5.20 -26.09 16.15
C ARG A 11 -5.86 -25.33 17.31
N THR A 12 -5.22 -24.29 17.81
CA THR A 12 -5.77 -23.46 18.90
C THR A 12 -6.88 -22.52 18.42
N SER A 13 -6.76 -21.97 17.23
CA SER A 13 -7.80 -21.14 16.62
C SER A 13 -9.08 -21.92 16.26
N ALA A 14 -8.93 -23.16 15.79
CA ALA A 14 -10.08 -24.05 15.52
C ALA A 14 -10.78 -24.53 16.81
N ALA A 15 -10.10 -24.52 17.96
CA ALA A 15 -10.70 -24.92 19.24
C ALA A 15 -11.55 -23.84 19.90
N MET A 16 -11.47 -22.57 19.47
CA MET A 16 -12.28 -21.47 20.00
C MET A 16 -13.57 -21.21 19.23
N GLY A 17 -13.77 -21.84 18.10
CA GLY A 17 -15.00 -21.75 17.29
C GLY A 17 -15.75 -23.06 17.24
N ALA A 18 -16.73 -23.25 18.13
CA ALA A 18 -17.82 -24.24 18.13
C ALA A 18 -17.51 -25.67 17.66
N GLY A 19 -17.77 -26.64 18.54
CA GLY A 19 -17.76 -28.08 18.39
C GLY A 19 -17.89 -28.64 16.97
N ILE A 20 -16.80 -29.12 16.43
CA ILE A 20 -16.79 -29.94 15.24
C ILE A 20 -15.97 -31.20 15.54
N ALA A 21 -16.53 -32.33 15.16
CA ALA A 21 -16.01 -33.66 15.30
C ALA A 21 -14.56 -33.80 14.78
N ALA A 22 -13.82 -34.71 15.40
CA ALA A 22 -12.44 -35.06 15.10
C ALA A 22 -12.16 -35.19 13.57
N GLY A 23 -11.72 -34.13 12.95
CA GLY A 23 -11.30 -34.10 11.55
C GLY A 23 -9.82 -34.36 11.43
N THR A 24 -9.44 -35.23 10.55
CA THR A 24 -8.08 -35.57 10.14
C THR A 24 -7.30 -34.30 9.72
N VAL A 25 -6.15 -34.08 10.32
CA VAL A 25 -5.25 -32.96 9.97
C VAL A 25 -4.62 -33.25 8.60
N PHE A 26 -5.08 -32.59 7.56
CA PHE A 26 -4.46 -32.65 6.26
C PHE A 26 -3.12 -31.91 6.27
N THR A 27 -2.05 -32.60 5.95
CA THR A 27 -0.74 -31.99 5.71
C THR A 27 -0.67 -31.53 4.24
N PRO A 28 0.15 -30.51 3.88
CA PRO A 28 0.37 -30.13 2.47
C PRO A 28 0.72 -31.31 1.54
N ARG A 29 1.31 -32.36 2.11
CA ARG A 29 1.63 -33.60 1.41
C ARG A 29 0.39 -34.46 1.11
N SER A 30 -0.59 -34.49 1.99
CA SER A 30 -1.84 -35.23 1.78
C SER A 30 -2.74 -34.56 0.74
N ILE A 31 -2.73 -33.23 0.67
CA ILE A 31 -3.46 -32.46 -0.36
C ILE A 31 -2.83 -32.69 -1.73
N LYS A 32 -1.48 -32.64 -1.84
CA LYS A 32 -0.78 -32.92 -3.07
C LYS A 32 -1.01 -34.35 -3.59
N ALA A 33 -1.09 -35.32 -2.70
CA ALA A 33 -1.39 -36.71 -3.04
C ALA A 33 -2.86 -36.94 -3.46
N ALA A 34 -3.80 -36.19 -2.90
CA ALA A 34 -5.21 -36.25 -3.29
C ALA A 34 -5.43 -35.60 -4.67
N CYS A 35 -4.83 -34.44 -4.94
CA CYS A 35 -4.94 -33.77 -6.24
C CYS A 35 -4.23 -34.50 -7.39
N GLN A 36 -3.23 -35.33 -7.10
CA GLN A 36 -2.54 -36.16 -8.14
C GLN A 36 -3.33 -37.39 -8.55
N LYS A 37 -4.31 -37.81 -7.78
CA LYS A 37 -5.11 -39.01 -8.06
C LYS A 37 -6.36 -38.77 -8.90
N GLU A 38 -6.84 -37.54 -8.96
CA GLU A 38 -8.06 -37.21 -9.71
C GLU A 38 -7.82 -35.95 -10.57
N ASN A 39 -7.81 -36.12 -11.89
CA ASN A 39 -7.75 -35.05 -12.87
C ASN A 39 -8.96 -34.10 -12.86
N THR A 40 -9.83 -34.21 -11.85
CA THR A 40 -11.03 -33.38 -11.64
C THR A 40 -11.25 -33.10 -10.16
N CYS A 41 -10.27 -32.49 -9.49
CA CYS A 41 -10.50 -32.01 -8.14
C CYS A 41 -11.42 -30.78 -8.21
N ASN A 42 -12.70 -30.94 -7.90
CA ASN A 42 -13.69 -29.87 -7.85
C ASN A 42 -13.55 -29.14 -6.50
N TRP A 43 -12.36 -28.58 -6.28
CA TRP A 43 -11.91 -27.94 -5.05
C TRP A 43 -12.81 -26.76 -4.62
N GLU A 44 -13.59 -26.17 -5.54
CA GLU A 44 -14.57 -25.12 -5.20
C GLU A 44 -15.67 -25.60 -4.26
N LYS A 45 -15.95 -26.90 -4.22
CA LYS A 45 -16.95 -27.51 -3.32
C LYS A 45 -16.40 -27.97 -1.97
N GLU A 46 -15.09 -28.24 -1.90
CA GLU A 46 -14.48 -28.88 -0.72
C GLU A 46 -13.96 -27.88 0.32
N TYR A 47 -13.67 -26.64 -0.06
CA TYR A 47 -13.06 -25.65 0.82
C TYR A 47 -13.91 -24.38 0.96
N ASN A 48 -15.09 -24.52 1.60
CA ASN A 48 -15.85 -23.36 2.05
C ASN A 48 -15.38 -22.96 3.44
N PHE A 49 -14.39 -22.09 3.53
CA PHE A 49 -13.84 -21.59 4.80
C PHE A 49 -14.73 -20.55 5.49
N GLY A 50 -15.98 -20.42 5.08
CA GLY A 50 -16.95 -19.53 5.72
C GLY A 50 -16.77 -18.05 5.42
N HIS A 51 -15.91 -17.69 4.45
CA HIS A 51 -15.81 -16.30 3.98
C HIS A 51 -17.10 -15.90 3.27
N THR A 52 -17.73 -14.85 3.74
CA THR A 52 -18.96 -14.29 3.15
C THR A 52 -18.66 -13.36 1.98
N ILE A 53 -17.46 -12.79 1.94
CA ILE A 53 -16.99 -11.91 0.87
C ILE A 53 -15.60 -12.32 0.41
N LEU A 54 -15.21 -11.95 -0.82
CA LEU A 54 -13.86 -12.13 -1.32
C LEU A 54 -12.91 -11.13 -0.64
N PHE A 55 -11.67 -11.52 -0.41
CA PHE A 55 -10.68 -10.64 0.24
C PHE A 55 -10.42 -9.37 -0.56
N MET A 56 -10.45 -9.42 -1.89
CA MET A 56 -10.34 -8.20 -2.70
C MET A 56 -11.53 -7.25 -2.50
N ASP A 57 -12.73 -7.77 -2.27
CA ASP A 57 -13.93 -6.95 -2.02
C ASP A 57 -13.84 -6.31 -0.63
N GLU A 58 -13.31 -7.03 0.37
CA GLU A 58 -13.03 -6.48 1.71
C GLU A 58 -12.00 -5.35 1.64
N TYR A 59 -10.88 -5.58 0.92
CA TYR A 59 -9.87 -4.55 0.70
C TYR A 59 -10.46 -3.31 0.02
N TYR A 60 -11.28 -3.50 -1.02
CA TYR A 60 -11.94 -2.41 -1.73
C TYR A 60 -12.88 -1.62 -0.79
N GLN A 61 -13.68 -2.30 0.03
CA GLN A 61 -14.59 -1.65 0.98
C GLN A 61 -13.82 -0.82 2.01
N GLY A 62 -12.76 -1.40 2.61
CA GLY A 62 -11.89 -0.68 3.54
C GLY A 62 -11.19 0.53 2.90
N THR A 63 -10.78 0.42 1.64
CA THR A 63 -10.24 1.55 0.84
C THR A 63 -11.28 2.68 0.72
N MET A 64 -12.51 2.36 0.34
CA MET A 64 -13.58 3.35 0.21
C MET A 64 -13.95 3.99 1.55
N GLU A 65 -13.87 3.23 2.65
CA GLU A 65 -14.07 3.77 3.99
C GLU A 65 -12.97 4.77 4.38
N ILE A 66 -11.69 4.48 4.10
CA ILE A 66 -10.59 5.42 4.32
C ILE A 66 -10.81 6.70 3.52
N LEU A 67 -11.15 6.63 2.23
CA LEU A 67 -11.42 7.80 1.40
C LEU A 67 -12.62 8.61 1.91
N GLY A 68 -13.67 7.92 2.37
CA GLY A 68 -14.82 8.56 3.00
C GLY A 68 -14.45 9.32 4.28
N ARG A 69 -13.63 8.73 5.15
CA ARG A 69 -13.14 9.39 6.38
C ARG A 69 -12.21 10.56 6.07
N LEU A 70 -11.33 10.43 5.08
CA LEU A 70 -10.45 11.53 4.62
C LEU A 70 -11.24 12.71 4.05
N SER A 71 -12.43 12.47 3.51
CA SER A 71 -13.33 13.56 3.14
C SER A 71 -13.81 14.39 4.33
N GLY A 72 -13.79 13.82 5.54
CA GLY A 72 -14.06 14.53 6.79
C GLY A 72 -12.91 15.43 7.26
N GLU A 73 -11.68 15.22 6.77
CA GLU A 73 -10.48 16.01 7.12
C GLU A 73 -10.33 17.28 6.26
N ILE A 74 -11.23 17.55 5.31
CA ILE A 74 -11.09 18.62 4.31
C ILE A 74 -10.91 20.00 4.97
N GLU A 75 -11.67 20.32 6.00
CA GLU A 75 -11.57 21.61 6.70
C GLU A 75 -10.19 21.74 7.39
N HIS A 76 -9.76 20.69 8.09
CA HIS A 76 -8.45 20.65 8.75
C HIS A 76 -7.29 20.73 7.74
N VAL A 77 -7.38 20.02 6.62
CA VAL A 77 -6.43 20.15 5.49
C VAL A 77 -6.41 21.60 4.98
N GLY A 78 -7.57 22.26 4.89
CA GLY A 78 -7.68 23.66 4.48
C GLY A 78 -6.98 24.64 5.43
N GLU A 79 -7.11 24.44 6.74
CA GLU A 79 -6.45 25.25 7.78
C GLU A 79 -4.93 25.05 7.74
N LEU A 80 -4.47 23.79 7.72
CA LEU A 80 -3.06 23.45 7.62
C LEU A 80 -2.43 23.97 6.32
N SER A 81 -3.14 23.87 5.20
CA SER A 81 -2.69 24.40 3.90
C SER A 81 -2.61 25.92 3.89
N SER A 82 -3.50 26.61 4.60
CA SER A 82 -3.44 28.07 4.76
C SER A 82 -2.21 28.49 5.56
N ARG A 83 -1.90 27.76 6.63
CA ARG A 83 -0.69 27.95 7.43
C ARG A 83 0.56 27.67 6.59
N ALA A 84 0.61 26.55 5.87
CA ALA A 84 1.72 26.20 4.99
C ALA A 84 1.98 27.25 3.90
N ALA A 85 0.92 27.75 3.26
CA ALA A 85 1.03 28.82 2.29
C ALA A 85 1.60 30.12 2.91
N ASN A 86 1.22 30.46 4.16
CA ASN A 86 1.77 31.59 4.89
C ASN A 86 3.25 31.38 5.24
N VAL A 87 3.65 30.17 5.65
CA VAL A 87 5.07 29.83 5.87
C VAL A 87 5.88 30.13 4.61
N ILE A 88 5.45 29.65 3.45
CA ILE A 88 6.14 29.86 2.17
C ILE A 88 6.19 31.35 1.81
N LYS A 89 5.09 32.10 1.96
CA LYS A 89 5.03 33.54 1.67
C LYS A 89 5.96 34.36 2.56
N ASN A 90 6.23 33.89 3.78
CA ASN A 90 7.14 34.53 4.73
C ASN A 90 8.60 34.03 4.62
N GLY A 91 8.93 33.27 3.57
CA GLY A 91 10.29 32.80 3.29
C GLY A 91 10.71 31.55 4.04
N GLY A 92 9.79 30.89 4.76
CA GLY A 92 10.00 29.55 5.33
C GLY A 92 9.77 28.44 4.31
N THR A 93 10.12 27.23 4.67
CA THR A 93 9.97 26.03 3.83
C THR A 93 8.94 25.09 4.45
N VAL A 94 8.13 24.47 3.60
CA VAL A 94 7.23 23.37 4.00
C VAL A 94 7.85 22.06 3.56
N TRP A 95 7.98 21.13 4.49
CA TRP A 95 8.64 19.83 4.32
C TRP A 95 7.65 18.68 4.43
N THR A 96 7.94 17.56 3.77
CA THR A 96 7.21 16.30 3.91
C THR A 96 8.16 15.18 4.27
N SER A 97 7.79 14.40 5.29
CA SER A 97 8.57 13.26 5.82
C SER A 97 7.61 12.15 6.28
N MET A 98 6.76 11.66 5.37
CA MET A 98 5.72 10.67 5.65
C MET A 98 6.11 9.28 5.15
N TYR A 99 7.25 8.78 5.62
CA TYR A 99 7.83 7.52 5.13
C TYR A 99 7.45 6.29 5.96
N ILE A 100 7.22 6.43 7.26
CA ILE A 100 6.79 5.30 8.09
C ILE A 100 5.43 4.81 7.59
N GLY A 101 5.33 3.50 7.37
CA GLY A 101 4.12 2.87 6.87
C GLY A 101 4.10 2.69 5.35
N HIS A 102 5.27 2.73 4.71
CA HIS A 102 5.49 2.33 3.31
C HIS A 102 4.88 3.21 2.24
N MET A 103 4.48 4.45 2.54
CA MET A 103 4.19 5.39 1.45
C MET A 103 5.41 5.47 0.52
N PRO A 104 5.26 5.22 -0.79
CA PRO A 104 6.40 5.25 -1.70
C PRO A 104 7.14 6.58 -1.62
N ILE A 105 8.46 6.54 -1.37
CA ILE A 105 9.30 7.74 -1.25
C ILE A 105 9.15 8.64 -2.48
N HIS A 106 9.04 8.02 -3.66
CA HIS A 106 8.89 8.76 -4.92
C HIS A 106 7.64 9.65 -4.95
N GLU A 107 6.54 9.26 -4.32
CA GLU A 107 5.31 10.08 -4.25
C GLU A 107 5.54 11.40 -3.49
N GLN A 108 6.47 11.43 -2.54
CA GLN A 108 6.76 12.62 -1.73
C GLN A 108 7.77 13.57 -2.38
N LYS A 109 8.51 13.12 -3.40
CA LYS A 109 9.56 13.93 -4.03
C LYS A 109 8.97 15.11 -4.79
N GLU A 110 9.58 16.28 -4.63
CA GLU A 110 9.20 17.47 -5.39
C GLU A 110 9.42 17.31 -6.90
N THR A 111 10.29 16.38 -7.31
CA THR A 111 10.58 16.04 -8.71
C THR A 111 9.60 15.04 -9.32
N ARG A 112 8.66 14.49 -8.54
CA ARG A 112 7.61 13.61 -9.01
C ARG A 112 6.74 14.33 -10.05
N SER A 113 6.52 13.71 -11.20
CA SER A 113 5.62 14.27 -12.24
C SER A 113 4.26 14.61 -11.63
N GLY A 114 3.80 15.83 -11.85
CA GLY A 114 2.58 16.38 -11.25
C GLY A 114 2.75 16.95 -9.83
N SER A 115 3.95 16.91 -9.24
CA SER A 115 4.20 17.64 -8.00
C SER A 115 4.18 19.16 -8.26
N PRO A 116 3.44 19.95 -7.47
CA PRO A 116 3.50 21.41 -7.57
C PRO A 116 4.80 22.01 -7.02
N GLY A 117 5.64 21.20 -6.34
CA GLY A 117 6.89 21.64 -5.72
C GLY A 117 6.68 22.55 -4.50
N VAL A 118 5.51 22.54 -3.87
CA VAL A 118 5.19 23.37 -2.71
C VAL A 118 5.62 22.76 -1.37
N MET A 119 5.82 21.46 -1.33
CA MET A 119 6.44 20.76 -0.21
C MET A 119 7.76 20.14 -0.67
N LYS A 120 8.79 20.29 0.15
CA LYS A 120 10.10 19.69 -0.09
C LYS A 120 10.24 18.36 0.61
N ASP A 121 10.93 17.46 -0.06
CA ASP A 121 11.22 16.12 0.46
C ASP A 121 12.20 16.17 1.65
N ASN A 122 11.83 15.52 2.75
CA ASN A 122 12.70 15.26 3.90
C ASN A 122 12.62 13.77 4.29
N THR A 123 12.57 12.88 3.32
CA THR A 123 12.52 11.42 3.55
C THR A 123 13.80 10.89 4.18
N GLU A 124 14.92 11.60 4.09
CA GLU A 124 16.17 11.28 4.79
C GLU A 124 16.12 11.62 6.29
N GLN A 125 15.00 12.17 6.77
CA GLN A 125 14.76 12.47 8.18
C GLN A 125 15.74 13.48 8.79
N ASP A 126 16.20 14.41 8.00
CA ASP A 126 17.10 15.47 8.44
C ASP A 126 16.33 16.58 9.16
N PHE A 127 15.87 16.28 10.38
CA PHE A 127 15.14 17.25 11.20
C PHE A 127 16.06 18.31 11.82
N GLU A 128 17.36 18.09 11.85
CA GLU A 128 18.33 19.05 12.43
C GLU A 128 18.47 20.30 11.58
N ASN A 129 18.35 20.17 10.27
CA ASN A 129 18.47 21.27 9.32
C ASN A 129 17.19 22.11 9.13
N LEU A 130 16.07 21.68 9.72
CA LEU A 130 14.84 22.46 9.71
C LEU A 130 14.99 23.71 10.62
N LYS A 131 14.51 24.85 10.15
CA LYS A 131 14.73 26.16 10.77
C LYS A 131 13.46 26.71 11.43
N LYS A 132 13.64 27.62 12.37
CA LYS A 132 12.52 28.40 12.91
C LYS A 132 11.73 29.07 11.79
N GLY A 133 10.42 28.88 11.80
CA GLY A 133 9.51 29.38 10.77
C GLY A 133 9.23 28.39 9.63
N ASP A 134 9.93 27.26 9.58
CA ASP A 134 9.57 26.15 8.69
C ASP A 134 8.35 25.39 9.22
N MET A 135 7.76 24.58 8.36
CA MET A 135 6.69 23.65 8.70
C MET A 135 7.02 22.26 8.14
N VAL A 136 6.68 21.21 8.88
CA VAL A 136 6.88 19.82 8.42
C VAL A 136 5.65 18.97 8.66
N PHE A 137 5.24 18.21 7.64
CA PHE A 137 4.29 17.12 7.76
C PHE A 137 5.09 15.81 7.90
N THR A 138 4.93 15.12 9.02
CA THR A 138 5.72 13.92 9.30
C THR A 138 4.91 12.86 10.04
N ASN A 139 5.26 11.60 9.86
CA ASN A 139 4.77 10.50 10.68
C ASN A 139 5.87 9.91 11.59
N TYR A 140 6.99 10.60 11.72
CA TYR A 140 8.02 10.23 12.68
C TYR A 140 7.70 10.78 14.07
N CYS A 141 7.93 9.92 15.08
CA CYS A 141 7.79 10.27 16.49
C CYS A 141 9.15 10.02 17.19
N SER A 142 9.98 11.05 17.27
CA SER A 142 11.34 10.93 17.79
C SER A 142 11.83 12.20 18.49
N LYS A 143 12.93 12.08 19.26
CA LYS A 143 13.60 13.23 19.88
C LYS A 143 14.06 14.28 18.86
N ALA A 144 14.44 13.86 17.64
CA ALA A 144 14.84 14.78 16.59
C ALA A 144 13.65 15.67 16.14
N VAL A 145 12.45 15.08 16.00
CA VAL A 145 11.22 15.82 15.69
C VAL A 145 10.86 16.76 16.83
N LEU A 146 10.93 16.30 18.10
CA LEU A 146 10.69 17.14 19.26
C LEU A 146 11.65 18.35 19.29
N ALA A 147 12.94 18.10 19.10
CA ALA A 147 13.93 19.16 19.04
C ALA A 147 13.71 20.16 17.90
N ALA A 148 13.23 19.71 16.74
CA ALA A 148 12.83 20.61 15.64
C ALA A 148 11.66 21.50 16.07
N ARG A 149 10.63 20.94 16.70
CA ARG A 149 9.50 21.71 17.25
C ARG A 149 9.95 22.74 18.28
N GLU A 150 10.83 22.37 19.21
CA GLU A 150 11.38 23.27 20.23
C GLU A 150 12.18 24.43 19.63
N ARG A 151 12.85 24.22 18.49
CA ARG A 151 13.52 25.29 17.72
C ARG A 151 12.54 26.22 16.99
N GLY A 152 11.25 25.94 17.01
CA GLY A 152 10.21 26.77 16.37
C GLY A 152 9.84 26.35 14.96
N VAL A 153 10.10 25.09 14.57
CA VAL A 153 9.48 24.44 13.41
C VAL A 153 8.04 24.10 13.75
N TYR A 154 7.09 24.37 12.86
CA TYR A 154 5.72 23.96 13.05
C TYR A 154 5.54 22.51 12.59
N VAL A 155 5.38 21.60 13.52
CA VAL A 155 5.29 20.17 13.28
C VAL A 155 3.83 19.73 13.21
N VAL A 156 3.44 19.12 12.10
CA VAL A 156 2.16 18.42 11.93
C VAL A 156 2.44 16.93 11.83
N SER A 157 2.00 16.19 12.83
CA SER A 157 2.08 14.72 12.80
C SER A 157 0.93 14.15 12.00
N VAL A 158 1.24 13.30 11.01
CA VAL A 158 0.26 12.52 10.26
C VAL A 158 0.20 11.12 10.87
N THR A 159 -0.99 10.66 11.28
CA THR A 159 -1.08 9.43 12.07
C THR A 159 -0.64 8.20 11.31
N VAL A 160 0.17 7.39 12.00
CA VAL A 160 0.36 5.96 11.73
C VAL A 160 0.15 5.28 13.08
N ASN A 161 -1.02 4.70 13.29
CA ASN A 161 -1.54 4.41 14.63
C ASN A 161 -0.65 3.51 15.49
N TYR A 162 0.18 2.65 14.89
CA TYR A 162 1.05 1.76 15.63
C TYR A 162 2.27 2.44 16.27
N ILE A 163 2.58 3.68 15.92
CA ILE A 163 3.67 4.46 16.55
C ILE A 163 3.17 5.40 17.65
N ASP A 164 1.86 5.48 17.89
CA ASP A 164 1.27 6.36 18.89
C ASP A 164 0.36 5.63 19.87
N ASN A 165 0.61 5.82 21.17
CA ASN A 165 -0.18 5.21 22.24
C ASN A 165 -1.65 5.63 22.23
N GLU A 166 -2.00 6.83 21.75
CA GLU A 166 -3.38 7.31 21.74
C GLU A 166 -4.27 6.51 20.79
N PHE A 167 -3.68 5.97 19.72
CA PHE A 167 -4.38 5.27 18.66
C PHE A 167 -4.17 3.76 18.68
N ARG A 168 -3.46 3.24 19.68
CA ARG A 168 -3.21 1.82 19.83
C ARG A 168 -4.31 1.12 20.63
N PRO A 169 -4.58 -0.16 20.32
CA PRO A 169 -5.45 -0.97 21.18
C PRO A 169 -4.92 -1.03 22.61
N ALA A 170 -5.83 -1.10 23.58
CA ALA A 170 -5.46 -1.24 24.98
C ALA A 170 -4.56 -2.46 25.25
N GLY A 171 -3.53 -2.27 26.06
CA GLY A 171 -2.58 -3.33 26.41
C GLY A 171 -1.38 -3.47 25.46
N PHE A 172 -1.31 -2.70 24.37
CA PHE A 172 -0.17 -2.69 23.48
C PHE A 172 0.92 -1.73 23.96
N THR A 173 2.17 -2.16 23.87
CA THR A 173 3.33 -1.35 24.26
C THR A 173 3.69 -0.32 23.19
N ASN A 174 4.29 0.81 23.59
CA ASN A 174 4.85 1.76 22.65
C ASN A 174 6.16 1.20 22.05
N PRO A 175 6.29 1.03 20.74
CA PRO A 175 7.53 0.61 20.11
C PRO A 175 8.58 1.73 20.08
N ASN A 176 8.19 2.98 20.33
CA ASN A 176 9.09 4.11 20.43
C ASN A 176 9.89 4.01 21.73
N GLU A 177 11.21 3.77 21.62
CA GLU A 177 12.12 3.61 22.74
C GLU A 177 12.17 4.85 23.65
N ASP A 178 11.91 6.02 23.11
CA ASP A 178 11.86 7.28 23.85
C ASP A 178 10.56 7.48 24.65
N GLY A 179 9.57 6.62 24.45
CA GLY A 179 8.24 6.72 25.08
C GLY A 179 7.39 7.88 24.58
N LEU A 180 7.85 8.62 23.58
CA LEU A 180 7.14 9.77 23.01
C LEU A 180 5.85 9.34 22.27
N MET A 181 4.86 10.20 22.27
CA MET A 181 3.63 10.10 21.47
C MET A 181 3.61 11.21 20.41
N LEU A 182 2.79 11.07 19.37
CA LEU A 182 2.68 12.09 18.34
C LEU A 182 2.32 13.48 18.92
N LYS A 183 1.46 13.54 19.92
CA LYS A 183 1.11 14.80 20.62
C LYS A 183 2.29 15.46 21.33
N ASP A 184 3.29 14.68 21.76
CA ASP A 184 4.46 15.22 22.44
C ASP A 184 5.41 15.93 21.48
N VAL A 185 5.44 15.50 20.23
CA VAL A 185 6.39 15.97 19.21
C VAL A 185 5.75 16.96 18.23
N SER A 186 4.42 17.09 18.20
CA SER A 186 3.72 17.92 17.20
C SER A 186 2.99 19.12 17.79
N ASN A 187 2.65 20.06 16.92
CA ASN A 187 1.74 21.16 17.20
C ASN A 187 0.30 20.77 16.88
N GLU A 188 0.11 19.96 15.84
CA GLU A 188 -1.18 19.45 15.41
C GLU A 188 -1.03 18.00 14.90
N ILE A 189 -2.15 17.25 14.91
CA ILE A 189 -2.22 15.88 14.42
C ILE A 189 -3.27 15.80 13.31
N LEU A 190 -2.87 15.29 12.15
CA LEU A 190 -3.75 15.04 11.00
C LEU A 190 -3.97 13.52 10.85
N HIS A 191 -5.22 13.08 10.77
CA HIS A 191 -5.55 11.67 10.74
C HIS A 191 -5.50 11.08 9.34
N SER A 192 -4.68 10.02 9.15
CA SER A 192 -4.61 9.25 7.90
C SER A 192 -5.72 8.22 7.76
N HIS A 193 -6.39 7.88 8.86
CA HIS A 193 -7.40 6.82 8.97
C HIS A 193 -6.92 5.42 8.58
N VAL A 194 -5.60 5.23 8.46
CA VAL A 194 -4.99 3.91 8.29
C VAL A 194 -5.16 3.12 9.59
N PRO A 195 -5.66 1.88 9.56
CA PRO A 195 -5.87 1.09 10.77
C PRO A 195 -4.55 0.69 11.44
N TYR A 196 -4.61 0.23 12.72
CA TYR A 196 -3.42 -0.10 13.51
C TYR A 196 -2.47 -1.07 12.82
N TYR A 197 -2.99 -2.15 12.23
CA TYR A 197 -2.17 -3.12 11.51
C TYR A 197 -1.91 -2.74 10.04
N GLN A 198 -2.36 -1.58 9.59
CA GLN A 198 -2.26 -1.06 8.22
C GLN A 198 -3.07 -1.86 7.17
N GLY A 199 -3.24 -3.17 7.36
CA GLY A 199 -3.98 -4.04 6.46
C GLY A 199 -5.49 -3.84 6.56
N LEU A 200 -6.20 -4.16 5.48
CA LEU A 200 -7.65 -4.04 5.38
C LEU A 200 -8.37 -5.39 5.28
N VAL A 201 -7.64 -6.50 5.20
CA VAL A 201 -8.20 -7.83 5.00
C VAL A 201 -8.04 -8.68 6.25
N HIS A 202 -9.14 -9.26 6.73
CA HIS A 202 -9.17 -10.20 7.84
C HIS A 202 -9.17 -11.63 7.29
N ALA A 203 -8.05 -12.32 7.43
CA ALA A 203 -7.93 -13.73 7.06
C ALA A 203 -8.02 -14.59 8.33
N PRO A 204 -9.07 -15.42 8.51
CA PRO A 204 -9.19 -16.30 9.69
C PRO A 204 -8.00 -17.25 9.86
N GLU A 205 -7.29 -17.56 8.80
CA GLU A 205 -6.09 -18.40 8.78
C GLU A 205 -4.84 -17.66 9.28
N ILE A 206 -4.88 -16.32 9.34
CA ILE A 206 -3.82 -15.44 9.85
C ILE A 206 -4.48 -14.43 10.80
N PRO A 207 -4.94 -14.86 11.97
CA PRO A 207 -5.78 -14.03 12.85
C PRO A 207 -4.99 -12.99 13.66
N GLU A 208 -3.67 -13.01 13.59
CA GLU A 208 -2.81 -12.16 14.43
C GLU A 208 -2.87 -10.69 14.03
N PHE A 209 -3.14 -10.39 12.76
CA PHE A 209 -3.22 -9.02 12.22
C PHE A 209 -3.95 -9.00 10.87
N THR A 210 -4.33 -7.81 10.42
CA THR A 210 -4.93 -7.60 9.10
C THR A 210 -3.87 -7.56 8.00
N LEU A 211 -4.23 -8.03 6.80
CA LEU A 211 -3.35 -8.17 5.64
C LEU A 211 -3.61 -7.07 4.60
N CYS A 212 -2.70 -6.93 3.64
CA CYS A 212 -2.79 -5.98 2.53
C CYS A 212 -2.84 -4.52 2.99
N PRO A 213 -1.67 -3.87 3.10
CA PRO A 213 -1.56 -2.53 3.67
C PRO A 213 -2.29 -1.45 2.86
N SER A 214 -2.76 -0.43 3.55
CA SER A 214 -3.51 0.71 3.00
C SER A 214 -2.79 2.05 3.17
N THR A 215 -1.53 2.02 3.56
CA THR A 215 -0.80 3.23 3.96
C THR A 215 -0.66 4.21 2.81
N THR A 216 -0.37 3.74 1.60
CA THR A 216 -0.34 4.60 0.40
C THR A 216 -1.71 5.23 0.14
N THR A 217 -2.82 4.52 0.40
CA THR A 217 -4.17 5.09 0.27
C THR A 217 -4.38 6.25 1.25
N GLY A 218 -4.06 6.06 2.53
CA GLY A 218 -4.25 7.10 3.54
C GLY A 218 -3.28 8.28 3.40
N LEU A 219 -1.98 7.99 3.54
CA LEU A 219 -0.93 9.02 3.53
C LEU A 219 -0.77 9.69 2.16
N GLY A 220 -0.81 8.90 1.07
CA GLY A 220 -0.69 9.43 -0.29
C GLY A 220 -1.86 10.36 -0.63
N THR A 221 -3.07 10.02 -0.23
CA THR A 221 -4.24 10.89 -0.44
C THR A 221 -4.09 12.20 0.31
N LEU A 222 -3.72 12.18 1.60
CA LEU A 222 -3.46 13.40 2.37
C LEU A 222 -2.34 14.24 1.78
N HIS A 223 -1.25 13.60 1.35
CA HIS A 223 -0.14 14.30 0.71
C HIS A 223 -0.60 15.11 -0.50
N TRP A 224 -1.38 14.50 -1.39
CA TRP A 224 -1.86 15.18 -2.58
C TRP A 224 -2.99 16.18 -2.30
N MET A 225 -3.84 15.93 -1.30
CA MET A 225 -4.83 16.91 -0.84
C MET A 225 -4.15 18.20 -0.33
N LEU A 226 -3.10 18.05 0.50
CA LEU A 226 -2.30 19.17 1.00
C LEU A 226 -1.60 19.90 -0.14
N ASN A 227 -0.94 19.19 -1.05
CA ASN A 227 -0.27 19.79 -2.21
C ASN A 227 -1.24 20.60 -3.07
N ALA A 228 -2.42 20.05 -3.36
CA ALA A 228 -3.45 20.72 -4.16
C ALA A 228 -3.90 22.01 -3.51
N GLU A 229 -4.19 21.97 -2.20
CA GLU A 229 -4.74 23.12 -1.50
C GLU A 229 -3.68 24.19 -1.19
N ILE A 230 -2.45 23.80 -0.83
CA ILE A 230 -1.33 24.75 -0.67
C ILE A 230 -1.06 25.49 -1.99
N ALA A 231 -0.99 24.77 -3.11
CA ALA A 231 -0.81 25.38 -4.42
C ALA A 231 -1.94 26.34 -4.80
N ASN A 232 -3.19 26.00 -4.46
CA ASN A 232 -4.35 26.84 -4.64
C ASN A 232 -4.23 28.16 -3.87
N LYS A 233 -3.89 28.10 -2.58
CA LYS A 233 -3.76 29.27 -1.70
C LYS A 233 -2.54 30.15 -2.04
N LEU A 234 -1.52 29.58 -2.66
CA LEU A 234 -0.39 30.34 -3.20
C LEU A 234 -0.75 31.09 -4.50
N ALA A 235 -1.58 30.46 -5.35
CA ALA A 235 -1.97 31.05 -6.64
C ALA A 235 -3.02 32.16 -6.49
N ASP A 236 -3.90 32.07 -5.49
CA ASP A 236 -4.95 33.05 -5.23
C ASP A 236 -5.07 33.35 -3.73
N ASN A 237 -4.60 34.52 -3.32
CA ASN A 237 -4.65 35.01 -1.92
C ASN A 237 -6.08 35.16 -1.39
N LYS A 238 -7.08 35.15 -2.27
CA LYS A 238 -8.50 35.27 -1.92
C LYS A 238 -9.21 33.92 -1.86
N ALA A 239 -8.53 32.80 -2.15
CA ALA A 239 -9.07 31.47 -2.01
C ALA A 239 -9.35 31.17 -0.53
N LYS A 240 -10.54 31.57 -0.05
CA LYS A 240 -10.98 31.35 1.33
C LYS A 240 -11.54 29.94 1.53
N GLU A 241 -12.09 29.36 0.49
CA GLU A 241 -12.73 28.04 0.53
C GLU A 241 -11.75 26.94 0.18
N VAL A 242 -11.91 25.80 0.83
CA VAL A 242 -11.15 24.57 0.55
C VAL A 242 -11.81 23.89 -0.63
N ASP A 243 -11.29 24.10 -1.84
CA ASP A 243 -11.90 23.53 -3.04
C ASP A 243 -11.03 22.50 -3.75
N LYS A 244 -9.71 22.64 -3.74
CA LYS A 244 -8.81 21.76 -4.50
C LYS A 244 -8.51 20.43 -3.83
N SER A 245 -8.48 20.37 -2.52
CA SER A 245 -8.45 19.11 -1.78
C SER A 245 -9.76 18.34 -1.96
N THR A 246 -10.91 19.02 -1.94
CA THR A 246 -12.23 18.45 -2.23
C THR A 246 -12.30 17.92 -3.66
N GLU A 247 -11.83 18.69 -4.63
CA GLU A 247 -11.75 18.25 -6.04
C GLU A 247 -10.86 17.02 -6.19
N TYR A 248 -9.70 16.99 -5.50
CA TYR A 248 -8.76 15.88 -5.58
C TYR A 248 -9.37 14.58 -5.05
N ILE A 249 -9.88 14.58 -3.81
CA ILE A 249 -10.42 13.35 -3.21
C ILE A 249 -11.65 12.84 -3.98
N ARG A 250 -12.48 13.72 -4.50
CA ARG A 250 -13.60 13.32 -5.37
C ARG A 250 -13.12 12.61 -6.63
N LYS A 251 -12.16 13.19 -7.36
CA LYS A 251 -11.59 12.60 -8.58
C LYS A 251 -10.87 11.27 -8.31
N LEU A 252 -10.16 11.19 -7.19
CA LEU A 252 -9.53 9.94 -6.76
C LEU A 252 -10.59 8.86 -6.48
N THR A 253 -11.62 9.19 -5.71
CA THR A 253 -12.71 8.27 -5.38
C THR A 253 -13.41 7.75 -6.63
N GLU A 254 -13.73 8.63 -7.59
CA GLU A 254 -14.33 8.25 -8.88
C GLU A 254 -13.46 7.22 -9.63
N ARG A 255 -12.12 7.38 -9.61
CA ARG A 255 -11.19 6.44 -10.24
C ARG A 255 -11.11 5.12 -9.50
N VAL A 256 -11.12 5.15 -8.17
CA VAL A 256 -11.17 3.93 -7.35
C VAL A 256 -12.45 3.16 -7.60
N GLU A 257 -13.58 3.84 -7.77
CA GLU A 257 -14.86 3.19 -8.13
C GLU A 257 -14.78 2.46 -9.49
N MET A 258 -14.02 2.99 -10.45
CA MET A 258 -13.82 2.35 -11.74
C MET A 258 -13.09 1.01 -11.66
N ILE A 259 -12.31 0.75 -10.57
CA ILE A 259 -11.60 -0.52 -10.37
C ILE A 259 -12.56 -1.70 -10.27
N LYS A 260 -13.79 -1.49 -9.83
CA LYS A 260 -14.84 -2.55 -9.74
C LYS A 260 -14.99 -3.37 -11.02
N LYS A 261 -14.78 -2.76 -12.18
CA LYS A 261 -14.86 -3.47 -13.48
C LYS A 261 -13.84 -4.58 -13.62
N TYR A 262 -12.74 -4.54 -12.84
CA TYR A 262 -11.67 -5.54 -12.89
C TYR A 262 -11.87 -6.74 -11.96
N ARG A 263 -12.95 -6.79 -11.20
CA ARG A 263 -13.20 -7.83 -10.21
C ARG A 263 -13.01 -9.26 -10.77
N SER A 264 -13.65 -9.58 -11.90
CA SER A 264 -13.50 -10.90 -12.53
C SER A 264 -12.08 -11.14 -13.03
N ARG A 265 -11.45 -10.13 -13.64
CA ARG A 265 -10.07 -10.24 -14.15
C ARG A 265 -9.05 -10.42 -13.02
N ILE A 266 -9.20 -9.73 -11.89
CA ILE A 266 -8.34 -9.91 -10.71
C ILE A 266 -8.44 -11.35 -10.19
N ARG A 267 -9.64 -11.94 -10.18
CA ARG A 267 -9.81 -13.37 -9.79
C ARG A 267 -9.08 -14.31 -10.74
N GLU A 268 -9.21 -14.12 -12.05
CA GLU A 268 -8.52 -14.94 -13.06
C GLU A 268 -6.99 -14.87 -12.90
N VAL A 269 -6.49 -13.66 -12.69
CA VAL A 269 -5.06 -13.41 -12.44
C VAL A 269 -4.62 -14.10 -11.14
N ALA A 270 -5.37 -13.95 -10.06
CA ALA A 270 -5.06 -14.57 -8.76
C ALA A 270 -5.01 -16.11 -8.87
N VAL A 271 -5.92 -16.74 -9.61
CA VAL A 271 -5.89 -18.17 -9.89
C VAL A 271 -4.60 -18.57 -10.64
N THR A 272 -4.18 -17.78 -11.64
CA THR A 272 -2.95 -18.03 -12.40
C THR A 272 -1.72 -17.86 -11.52
N MET A 273 -1.63 -16.80 -10.73
CA MET A 273 -0.57 -16.54 -9.76
C MET A 273 -0.45 -17.70 -8.76
N THR A 274 -1.59 -18.10 -8.16
CA THR A 274 -1.64 -19.19 -7.18
C THR A 274 -1.09 -20.47 -7.75
N ARG A 275 -1.49 -20.84 -8.96
CA ARG A 275 -1.00 -22.06 -9.63
C ARG A 275 0.51 -22.01 -9.83
N ARG A 276 1.04 -20.91 -10.38
CA ARG A 276 2.47 -20.74 -10.64
C ARG A 276 3.30 -20.78 -9.35
N ILE A 277 2.84 -20.10 -8.29
CA ILE A 277 3.53 -20.07 -7.00
C ILE A 277 3.51 -21.43 -6.32
N MET A 278 2.38 -22.13 -6.35
CA MET A 278 2.29 -23.50 -5.81
C MET A 278 3.18 -24.49 -6.56
N ASP A 279 3.45 -24.24 -7.85
CA ASP A 279 4.39 -25.02 -8.67
C ASP A 279 5.87 -24.63 -8.44
N GLY A 280 6.14 -23.76 -7.46
CA GLY A 280 7.48 -23.35 -7.05
C GLY A 280 7.97 -22.04 -7.68
N GLY A 281 7.13 -21.31 -8.38
CA GLY A 281 7.41 -19.95 -8.85
C GLY A 281 7.54 -18.92 -7.73
N ARG A 282 7.97 -17.71 -8.06
CA ARG A 282 8.14 -16.57 -7.16
C ARG A 282 7.35 -15.38 -7.68
N TRP A 283 7.10 -14.43 -6.80
CA TRP A 283 6.40 -13.19 -7.13
C TRP A 283 7.33 -12.00 -7.01
N PHE A 284 7.56 -11.31 -8.13
CA PHE A 284 8.38 -10.11 -8.20
C PHE A 284 7.52 -8.90 -8.57
N VAL A 285 7.87 -7.76 -8.01
CA VAL A 285 7.23 -6.48 -8.30
C VAL A 285 8.31 -5.47 -8.64
N GLN A 286 8.17 -4.81 -9.78
CA GLN A 286 9.05 -3.75 -10.23
C GLN A 286 8.29 -2.53 -10.74
N SER A 287 8.90 -1.37 -10.57
CA SER A 287 8.49 -0.13 -11.19
C SER A 287 9.74 0.73 -11.39
N ILE A 288 10.07 1.04 -12.62
CA ILE A 288 11.27 1.80 -12.98
C ILE A 288 10.94 3.30 -12.92
N GLU A 289 9.86 3.69 -13.59
CA GLU A 289 9.37 5.06 -13.61
C GLU A 289 8.82 5.52 -12.26
N HIS A 290 8.36 4.58 -11.44
CA HIS A 290 7.79 4.83 -10.11
C HIS A 290 8.45 3.98 -9.03
N PRO A 291 9.74 4.22 -8.72
CA PRO A 291 10.47 3.43 -7.73
C PRO A 291 9.82 3.52 -6.34
N GLY A 292 9.87 2.42 -5.60
CA GLY A 292 9.24 2.31 -4.27
C GLY A 292 7.83 1.70 -4.28
N PHE A 293 7.22 1.48 -5.44
CA PHE A 293 5.91 0.84 -5.54
C PHE A 293 5.91 -0.58 -4.97
N ALA A 294 7.02 -1.31 -5.19
CA ALA A 294 7.22 -2.64 -4.64
C ALA A 294 7.25 -2.64 -3.10
N SER A 295 7.73 -1.57 -2.47
CA SER A 295 7.88 -1.49 -1.01
C SER A 295 6.55 -1.56 -0.26
N GLU A 296 5.48 -1.03 -0.82
CA GLU A 296 4.13 -1.14 -0.23
C GLU A 296 3.64 -2.59 -0.18
N LEU A 297 3.99 -3.41 -1.16
CA LEU A 297 3.59 -4.81 -1.22
C LEU A 297 4.59 -5.74 -0.52
N SER A 298 5.88 -5.50 -0.68
CA SER A 298 6.96 -6.33 -0.11
C SER A 298 7.42 -5.88 1.27
N GLY A 299 6.88 -4.78 1.77
CA GLY A 299 7.29 -4.18 3.02
C GLY A 299 6.94 -5.03 4.24
N VAL A 300 7.72 -4.82 5.31
CA VAL A 300 7.61 -5.53 6.59
C VAL A 300 6.38 -5.08 7.41
N ALA A 301 5.25 -4.88 6.77
CA ALA A 301 3.98 -4.54 7.41
C ALA A 301 2.80 -5.02 6.56
N SER A 302 2.16 -6.10 6.98
CA SER A 302 0.95 -6.65 6.37
C SER A 302 1.07 -7.08 4.89
N GLY A 303 2.30 -7.13 4.33
CA GLY A 303 2.60 -7.63 3.00
C GLY A 303 3.05 -9.11 3.01
N PRO A 304 2.90 -9.84 1.89
CA PRO A 304 3.30 -11.25 1.81
C PRO A 304 4.82 -11.40 1.72
N MET A 305 5.39 -12.36 2.46
CA MET A 305 6.84 -12.59 2.52
C MET A 305 7.46 -13.02 1.19
N ILE A 306 6.65 -13.59 0.30
CA ILE A 306 7.14 -14.11 -1.01
C ILE A 306 7.54 -13.00 -1.98
N VAL A 307 7.02 -11.78 -1.83
CA VAL A 307 7.28 -10.70 -2.80
C VAL A 307 8.75 -10.31 -2.80
N ASN A 308 9.36 -10.33 -4.00
CA ASN A 308 10.78 -10.07 -4.23
C ASN A 308 11.73 -10.99 -3.44
N TRP A 309 11.27 -12.19 -3.08
CA TRP A 309 12.07 -13.18 -2.38
C TRP A 309 12.60 -14.27 -3.34
N GLY A 310 13.87 -14.63 -3.15
CA GLY A 310 14.52 -15.71 -3.89
C GLY A 310 15.22 -15.25 -5.17
N ASP A 311 15.80 -16.22 -5.86
CA ASP A 311 16.51 -15.99 -7.10
C ASP A 311 15.54 -16.06 -8.29
N TRP A 312 15.53 -15.01 -9.11
CA TRP A 312 14.72 -14.95 -10.33
C TRP A 312 15.04 -16.10 -11.29
N ASP A 313 16.33 -16.35 -11.54
CA ASP A 313 16.78 -17.29 -12.56
C ASP A 313 16.48 -18.76 -12.21
N ALA A 314 16.39 -19.08 -10.93
CA ALA A 314 16.11 -20.43 -10.46
C ALA A 314 14.70 -20.93 -10.83
N THR A 315 13.76 -20.03 -11.07
CA THR A 315 12.33 -20.37 -11.27
C THR A 315 11.65 -19.52 -12.34
N LYS A 316 12.41 -18.84 -13.21
CA LYS A 316 11.94 -17.80 -14.13
C LYS A 316 10.70 -18.17 -14.96
N GLU A 317 10.64 -19.38 -15.49
CA GLU A 317 9.50 -19.85 -16.31
C GLU A 317 8.20 -20.05 -15.51
N LYS A 318 8.27 -20.04 -14.17
CA LYS A 318 7.13 -20.15 -13.25
C LYS A 318 6.83 -18.85 -12.52
N ASN A 319 7.72 -17.86 -12.62
CA ASN A 319 7.59 -16.63 -11.88
C ASN A 319 6.40 -15.78 -12.34
N VAL A 320 5.98 -14.93 -11.44
CA VAL A 320 5.03 -13.84 -11.68
C VAL A 320 5.78 -12.52 -11.55
N MET A 321 5.67 -11.65 -12.55
CA MET A 321 6.21 -10.29 -12.53
C MET A 321 5.06 -9.29 -12.59
N LEU A 322 4.95 -8.43 -11.59
CA LEU A 322 4.05 -7.29 -11.61
C LEU A 322 4.85 -6.02 -11.90
N ILE A 323 4.44 -5.27 -12.90
CA ILE A 323 5.03 -4.01 -13.31
C ILE A 323 3.98 -2.91 -13.16
N ASN A 324 4.32 -1.83 -12.45
CA ASN A 324 3.43 -0.69 -12.27
C ASN A 324 4.07 0.56 -12.86
N ALA A 325 3.40 1.17 -13.85
CA ALA A 325 3.89 2.29 -14.65
C ALA A 325 3.05 3.56 -14.45
N ILE A 326 3.68 4.71 -14.61
CA ILE A 326 3.04 6.02 -14.68
C ILE A 326 2.66 6.33 -16.12
N SER A 327 3.56 6.03 -17.08
CA SER A 327 3.36 6.28 -18.51
C SER A 327 2.91 5.01 -19.23
N PRO A 328 2.06 5.10 -20.27
CA PRO A 328 1.47 3.92 -20.91
C PRO A 328 2.49 3.05 -21.66
N ALA A 329 3.55 3.63 -22.20
CA ALA A 329 4.56 2.92 -23.01
C ALA A 329 5.99 3.40 -22.66
N TYR A 330 6.31 3.45 -21.37
CA TYR A 330 7.67 3.77 -20.93
C TYR A 330 8.64 2.68 -21.41
N PRO A 331 9.70 3.02 -22.18
CA PRO A 331 10.47 2.03 -22.92
C PRO A 331 11.10 0.95 -22.06
N ASP A 332 11.64 1.33 -20.88
CA ASP A 332 12.34 0.38 -20.02
C ASP A 332 11.38 -0.61 -19.35
N GLU A 333 10.17 -0.18 -18.98
CA GLU A 333 9.15 -1.06 -18.40
C GLU A 333 8.52 -1.97 -19.43
N VAL A 334 8.27 -1.47 -20.64
CA VAL A 334 7.81 -2.28 -21.78
C VAL A 334 8.85 -3.32 -22.15
N LYS A 335 10.12 -2.94 -22.24
CA LYS A 335 11.23 -3.85 -22.49
C LYS A 335 11.33 -4.92 -21.40
N LEU A 336 11.27 -4.53 -20.13
CA LEU A 336 11.26 -5.45 -19.01
C LEU A 336 10.11 -6.47 -19.12
N ALA A 337 8.90 -6.01 -19.43
CA ALA A 337 7.74 -6.88 -19.59
C ALA A 337 7.99 -7.94 -20.68
N MET A 338 8.48 -7.53 -21.86
CA MET A 338 8.79 -8.42 -22.97
C MET A 338 9.90 -9.43 -22.64
N GLU A 339 10.97 -8.97 -21.98
CA GLU A 339 12.08 -9.84 -21.56
C GLU A 339 11.57 -10.91 -20.58
N LYS A 340 10.77 -10.54 -19.59
CA LYS A 340 10.25 -11.49 -18.61
C LYS A 340 9.26 -12.49 -19.20
N GLN A 341 8.45 -12.08 -20.18
CA GLN A 341 7.59 -13.00 -20.93
C GLN A 341 8.41 -14.00 -21.77
N LEU A 342 9.49 -13.55 -22.42
CA LEU A 342 10.40 -14.44 -23.17
C LEU A 342 11.08 -15.48 -22.28
N GLU A 343 11.31 -15.14 -21.00
CA GLU A 343 11.82 -16.09 -19.99
C GLU A 343 10.73 -17.06 -19.46
N GLY A 344 9.47 -16.92 -19.90
CA GLY A 344 8.34 -17.75 -19.51
C GLY A 344 7.55 -17.25 -18.29
N ALA A 345 7.91 -16.11 -17.70
CA ALA A 345 7.19 -15.55 -16.58
C ALA A 345 5.79 -15.06 -17.00
N TYR A 346 4.86 -15.04 -16.04
CA TYR A 346 3.56 -14.41 -16.21
C TYR A 346 3.65 -12.94 -15.80
N VAL A 347 3.44 -12.05 -16.76
CA VAL A 347 3.62 -10.61 -16.56
C VAL A 347 2.27 -9.93 -16.38
N ILE A 348 2.16 -9.15 -15.32
CA ILE A 348 1.01 -8.32 -14.97
C ILE A 348 1.44 -6.86 -15.12
N GLY A 349 0.75 -6.09 -15.95
CA GLY A 349 1.03 -4.68 -16.18
C GLY A 349 -0.09 -3.79 -15.62
N ILE A 350 0.27 -2.83 -14.78
CA ILE A 350 -0.63 -1.77 -14.31
C ILE A 350 -0.10 -0.44 -14.85
N GLY A 351 -0.93 0.34 -15.53
CA GLY A 351 -0.53 1.63 -16.08
C GLY A 351 -1.68 2.33 -16.77
N PRO A 352 -1.50 3.58 -17.23
CA PRO A 352 -2.56 4.30 -17.94
C PRO A 352 -2.77 3.74 -19.36
N CYS A 353 -3.98 3.85 -19.87
CA CYS A 353 -4.29 3.48 -21.26
C CYS A 353 -3.90 4.56 -22.28
N SER A 354 -3.74 5.78 -21.84
CA SER A 354 -3.31 6.93 -22.65
C SER A 354 -2.57 7.93 -21.78
N LEU A 355 -1.91 8.91 -22.38
CA LEU A 355 -1.30 10.02 -21.66
C LEU A 355 -1.57 11.32 -22.43
N ASP A 356 -2.21 12.30 -21.77
CA ASP A 356 -2.59 13.59 -22.33
C ASP A 356 -3.33 13.47 -23.69
N GLY A 357 -4.24 12.50 -23.79
CA GLY A 357 -5.04 12.22 -24.99
C GLY A 357 -4.30 11.41 -26.07
N VAL A 358 -3.03 11.06 -25.86
CA VAL A 358 -2.26 10.23 -26.78
C VAL A 358 -2.33 8.76 -26.35
N VAL A 359 -2.72 7.89 -27.25
CA VAL A 359 -2.67 6.43 -27.09
C VAL A 359 -1.45 5.91 -27.86
N PRO A 360 -0.31 5.63 -27.19
CA PRO A 360 0.86 5.12 -27.89
C PRO A 360 0.66 3.64 -28.28
N PRO A 361 1.34 3.18 -29.33
CA PRO A 361 1.41 1.75 -29.63
C PRO A 361 2.28 1.03 -28.58
N GLY A 362 1.99 -0.24 -28.33
CA GLY A 362 2.83 -1.07 -27.44
C GLY A 362 2.76 -0.66 -25.98
N ARG A 363 1.56 -0.37 -25.49
CA ARG A 363 1.36 -0.03 -24.07
C ARG A 363 1.66 -1.23 -23.19
N LEU A 364 2.19 -0.96 -21.99
CA LEU A 364 2.46 -2.00 -20.98
C LEU A 364 1.22 -2.89 -20.74
N ILE A 365 0.03 -2.28 -20.65
CA ILE A 365 -1.23 -3.01 -20.40
C ILE A 365 -1.68 -3.91 -21.55
N ASP A 366 -1.18 -3.70 -22.77
CA ASP A 366 -1.47 -4.54 -23.95
C ASP A 366 -0.41 -5.63 -24.14
N ILE A 367 0.83 -5.36 -23.73
CA ILE A 367 1.95 -6.30 -23.86
C ILE A 367 1.92 -7.35 -22.75
N ALA A 368 1.59 -6.97 -21.53
CA ALA A 368 1.48 -7.86 -20.40
C ALA A 368 0.43 -8.97 -20.62
N ASP A 369 0.65 -10.15 -20.04
CA ASP A 369 -0.34 -11.24 -20.05
C ASP A 369 -1.67 -10.83 -19.40
N ALA A 370 -1.58 -9.94 -18.40
CA ALA A 370 -2.74 -9.29 -17.80
C ALA A 370 -2.48 -7.79 -17.60
N GLY A 371 -3.20 -6.94 -18.35
CA GLY A 371 -3.11 -5.48 -18.24
C GLY A 371 -4.27 -4.87 -17.47
N PHE A 372 -3.95 -3.83 -16.67
CA PHE A 372 -4.90 -3.06 -15.88
C PHE A 372 -4.66 -1.56 -16.07
N ASP A 373 -5.69 -0.85 -16.53
CA ASP A 373 -5.67 0.61 -16.61
C ASP A 373 -5.80 1.20 -15.20
N ASN A 374 -4.89 2.09 -14.81
CA ASN A 374 -4.95 2.81 -13.54
C ASN A 374 -5.82 4.09 -13.61
N PHE A 375 -6.53 4.31 -14.70
CA PHE A 375 -7.42 5.45 -14.93
C PHE A 375 -6.79 6.83 -14.72
N SER A 376 -5.51 6.96 -14.96
CA SER A 376 -4.76 8.21 -14.80
C SER A 376 -4.15 8.64 -16.13
N PRO A 377 -4.97 9.15 -17.07
CA PRO A 377 -4.51 9.49 -18.42
C PRO A 377 -3.75 10.81 -18.49
N GLU A 378 -3.57 11.51 -17.38
CA GLU A 378 -2.88 12.80 -17.32
C GLU A 378 -1.42 12.64 -16.92
N SER A 379 -0.51 13.30 -17.63
CA SER A 379 0.93 13.29 -17.32
C SER A 379 1.28 14.04 -16.04
N GLY A 380 0.56 15.12 -15.73
CA GLY A 380 0.76 15.92 -14.53
C GLY A 380 -0.07 15.44 -13.35
N GLY A 381 -1.37 15.45 -13.49
CA GLY A 381 -2.29 15.11 -12.42
C GLY A 381 -3.70 15.61 -12.72
N VAL A 382 -4.55 15.59 -11.69
CA VAL A 382 -5.99 15.82 -11.87
C VAL A 382 -6.46 17.24 -11.52
N ILE A 383 -5.59 18.04 -10.91
CA ILE A 383 -5.98 19.35 -10.36
C ILE A 383 -5.42 20.48 -11.23
N GLN A 384 -6.32 21.33 -11.72
CA GLN A 384 -5.95 22.56 -12.42
C GLN A 384 -5.89 23.73 -11.43
N ILE A 385 -4.76 24.40 -11.37
CA ILE A 385 -4.57 25.60 -10.55
C ILE A 385 -4.60 26.85 -11.44
N LYS A 386 -5.22 27.91 -10.95
CA LYS A 386 -5.25 29.21 -11.62
C LYS A 386 -3.85 29.68 -11.97
N LYS A 387 -3.64 30.14 -13.21
CA LYS A 387 -2.34 30.60 -13.75
C LYS A 387 -1.29 29.51 -14.00
N ARG A 388 -1.55 28.24 -13.73
CA ARG A 388 -0.70 27.13 -14.18
C ARG A 388 -1.20 26.59 -15.51
N LYS A 389 -0.29 26.19 -16.37
CA LYS A 389 -0.64 25.51 -17.65
C LYS A 389 -0.80 24.02 -17.47
N ASP A 390 -0.04 23.45 -16.55
CA ASP A 390 0.01 22.05 -16.21
C ASP A 390 -1.03 21.71 -15.11
N THR A 391 -1.53 20.49 -15.13
CA THR A 391 -2.28 19.89 -14.03
C THR A 391 -1.32 19.29 -13.01
N ILE A 392 -1.75 19.22 -11.74
CA ILE A 392 -0.94 18.73 -10.62
C ILE A 392 -1.69 17.64 -9.85
N CYS A 393 -1.00 17.02 -8.89
CA CYS A 393 -1.55 16.01 -7.98
C CYS A 393 -2.05 14.78 -8.72
N PRO A 394 -1.13 13.85 -9.07
CA PRO A 394 -1.46 12.61 -9.76
C PRO A 394 -2.25 11.65 -8.88
N THR A 395 -2.98 10.74 -9.51
CA THR A 395 -3.67 9.63 -8.84
C THR A 395 -3.08 8.27 -9.20
N SER A 396 -2.17 8.21 -10.19
CA SER A 396 -1.60 6.97 -10.72
C SER A 396 -0.97 6.08 -9.65
N GLY A 397 -0.21 6.66 -8.72
CA GLY A 397 0.42 5.94 -7.63
C GLY A 397 -0.61 5.28 -6.71
N ILE A 398 -1.61 6.02 -6.27
CA ILE A 398 -2.62 5.49 -5.34
C ILE A 398 -3.51 4.45 -6.02
N VAL A 399 -4.05 4.75 -7.21
CA VAL A 399 -4.95 3.84 -7.92
C VAL A 399 -4.22 2.55 -8.33
N GLY A 400 -2.99 2.66 -8.83
CA GLY A 400 -2.17 1.51 -9.16
C GLY A 400 -1.87 0.64 -7.94
N ASN A 401 -1.58 1.27 -6.78
CA ASN A 401 -1.37 0.56 -5.53
C ASN A 401 -2.65 -0.18 -5.08
N ILE A 402 -3.81 0.45 -5.17
CA ILE A 402 -5.08 -0.20 -4.81
C ILE A 402 -5.33 -1.43 -5.69
N ILE A 403 -5.07 -1.36 -7.00
CA ILE A 403 -5.20 -2.51 -7.90
C ILE A 403 -4.26 -3.64 -7.49
N GLN A 404 -2.98 -3.35 -7.20
CA GLN A 404 -2.03 -4.39 -6.77
C GLN A 404 -2.39 -5.00 -5.42
N GLN A 405 -2.90 -4.22 -4.47
CA GLN A 405 -3.33 -4.74 -3.16
C GLN A 405 -4.61 -5.57 -3.27
N MET A 406 -5.58 -5.18 -4.10
CA MET A 406 -6.75 -6.03 -4.39
C MET A 406 -6.33 -7.36 -5.03
N MET A 407 -5.30 -7.34 -5.88
CA MET A 407 -4.74 -8.56 -6.46
C MET A 407 -4.05 -9.41 -5.41
N CYS A 408 -3.29 -8.81 -4.50
CA CYS A 408 -2.67 -9.48 -3.36
C CYS A 408 -3.72 -10.13 -2.45
N ALA A 409 -4.77 -9.39 -2.12
CA ALA A 409 -5.88 -9.89 -1.32
C ALA A 409 -6.56 -11.10 -1.99
N GLN A 410 -6.86 -11.02 -3.28
CA GLN A 410 -7.50 -12.12 -3.99
C GLN A 410 -6.56 -13.32 -4.18
N TRP A 411 -5.27 -13.10 -4.39
CA TRP A 411 -4.28 -14.17 -4.43
C TRP A 411 -4.23 -14.91 -3.07
N THR A 412 -4.29 -14.19 -1.96
CA THR A 412 -4.34 -14.78 -0.62
C THR A 412 -5.60 -15.62 -0.43
N ASP A 413 -6.76 -15.10 -0.85
CA ASP A 413 -8.03 -15.83 -0.82
C ASP A 413 -7.94 -17.17 -1.61
N GLU A 414 -7.38 -17.13 -2.83
CA GLU A 414 -7.18 -18.32 -3.66
C GLU A 414 -6.17 -19.31 -3.04
N MET A 415 -5.09 -18.83 -2.42
CA MET A 415 -4.12 -19.67 -1.72
C MET A 415 -4.75 -20.36 -0.52
N VAL A 416 -5.48 -19.62 0.30
CA VAL A 416 -6.17 -20.13 1.49
C VAL A 416 -7.22 -21.18 1.11
N ARG A 417 -8.05 -20.90 0.10
CA ARG A 417 -9.04 -21.84 -0.43
C ARG A 417 -8.45 -23.18 -0.87
N ARG A 418 -7.19 -23.19 -1.25
CA ARG A 418 -6.43 -24.41 -1.61
C ARG A 418 -5.67 -25.01 -0.44
N GLY A 419 -5.88 -24.52 0.78
CA GLY A 419 -5.17 -24.97 1.98
C GLY A 419 -3.69 -24.58 2.01
N ALA A 420 -3.27 -23.62 1.17
CA ALA A 420 -1.91 -23.13 1.05
C ALA A 420 -1.82 -21.74 1.66
N VAL A 421 -1.82 -21.64 2.98
CA VAL A 421 -1.82 -20.35 3.70
C VAL A 421 -0.47 -19.66 3.52
N PRO A 422 -0.41 -18.48 2.89
CA PRO A 422 0.85 -17.76 2.69
C PRO A 422 1.34 -17.11 3.98
N PHE A 423 2.65 -16.82 4.03
CA PHE A 423 3.26 -16.09 5.14
C PHE A 423 3.27 -14.59 4.85
N TYR A 424 2.99 -13.82 5.90
CA TYR A 424 2.93 -12.36 5.87
C TYR A 424 3.83 -11.75 6.92
N TRP A 425 4.37 -10.57 6.63
CA TRP A 425 5.07 -9.75 7.59
C TRP A 425 4.07 -9.10 8.56
N MET A 426 4.32 -9.19 9.85
CA MET A 426 3.70 -8.31 10.83
C MET A 426 4.54 -7.02 10.88
N GLY A 427 3.91 -5.87 10.99
CA GLY A 427 4.65 -4.61 11.00
C GLY A 427 5.72 -4.55 12.09
N PHE A 428 6.92 -4.16 11.71
CA PHE A 428 8.10 -4.10 12.57
C PHE A 428 7.92 -3.25 13.85
N PHE A 429 7.12 -2.18 13.76
CA PHE A 429 6.77 -1.31 14.88
C PHE A 429 5.50 -1.74 15.62
N GLN A 430 4.86 -2.80 15.18
CA GLN A 430 3.66 -3.33 15.85
C GLN A 430 4.06 -4.18 17.05
N ASN A 431 3.15 -4.26 18.02
CA ASN A 431 3.40 -5.06 19.22
C ASN A 431 3.60 -6.54 18.87
N GLY A 432 4.77 -7.06 19.20
CA GLY A 432 5.14 -8.43 18.86
C GLY A 432 5.60 -8.65 17.41
N GLY A 433 5.68 -7.62 16.56
CA GLY A 433 6.02 -7.75 15.15
C GLY A 433 7.36 -8.44 14.90
N ARG A 434 8.46 -7.92 15.47
CA ARG A 434 9.79 -8.55 15.31
C ARG A 434 9.85 -10.02 15.76
N PRO A 435 9.42 -10.36 16.98
CA PRO A 435 9.40 -11.76 17.40
C PRO A 435 8.53 -12.65 16.51
N TYR A 436 7.42 -12.13 15.99
CA TYR A 436 6.57 -12.85 15.06
C TYR A 436 7.33 -13.13 13.75
N ASP A 437 7.85 -12.09 13.10
CA ASP A 437 8.57 -12.19 11.83
C ASP A 437 9.78 -13.13 11.91
N ASP A 438 10.59 -13.00 12.96
CA ASP A 438 11.75 -13.89 13.19
C ASP A 438 11.31 -15.34 13.44
N GLY A 439 10.21 -15.53 14.14
CA GLY A 439 9.66 -16.85 14.44
C GLY A 439 9.09 -17.59 13.25
N ILE A 440 8.47 -16.87 12.28
CA ILE A 440 7.83 -17.50 11.11
C ILE A 440 8.77 -17.62 9.89
N ARG A 441 9.82 -16.80 9.81
CA ARG A 441 10.75 -16.78 8.67
C ARG A 441 11.29 -18.17 8.29
N PRO A 442 11.76 -19.03 9.22
CA PRO A 442 12.24 -20.38 8.85
C PRO A 442 11.16 -21.27 8.24
N PHE A 443 9.90 -21.04 8.61
CA PHE A 443 8.78 -21.79 8.03
C PHE A 443 8.44 -21.31 6.62
N PHE A 444 8.49 -19.99 6.42
CA PHE A 444 8.36 -19.37 5.10
C PHE A 444 9.46 -19.86 4.15
N GLU A 445 10.74 -19.80 4.56
CA GLU A 445 11.88 -20.25 3.74
C GLU A 445 11.76 -21.72 3.31
N LYS A 446 11.18 -22.55 4.18
CA LYS A 446 10.92 -23.97 3.87
C LYS A 446 9.71 -24.16 2.94
N GLN A 447 8.67 -23.35 3.07
CA GLN A 447 7.42 -23.47 2.31
C GLN A 447 7.50 -22.74 0.97
N GLY A 448 8.12 -21.54 0.97
CA GLY A 448 8.34 -20.70 -0.21
C GLY A 448 7.21 -19.72 -0.55
N PHE A 449 6.14 -19.66 0.27
CA PHE A 449 5.04 -18.72 0.11
C PHE A 449 4.35 -18.43 1.42
#